data_328da5d9513e1a16ecff7d8ad8e4372d
#
_entry.id   328da5d9513e1a16ecff7d8ad8e4372d
#
_cell.length_a   1.000
_cell.length_b   1.000
_cell.length_c   1.000
_cell.angle_alpha   90.00
_cell.angle_beta   90.00
_cell.angle_gamma   90.00
#
_symmetry.space_group_name_H-M   'P 1'
#
loop_
_entity.id
_entity.type
_entity.pdbx_description
1 polymer ?
#
loop_
_entity_poly.entity_id
_entity_poly.type
_entity_poly.pdbx_seq_one_letter_code
_entity_poly.pdbx_strand_id
1 'polypeptide(L)'
;GVNRISFGLQSSNDIELKRLGRIHNYAVFLESYKLAREAGFTNINIDLMSALPGQTRQTYQQTLEKVCELSPEHISAYSLIIEENTPFYEQYAQDVQKQIKGERPEFLPDEDTERMMYQFTQEFLKENGYYRYEISNYAKKGYECRHNKGYWTGKNYIGFGLGASSLLVDTRIKNPVIMEAYKNKQLGEQQILTRKDQMEEFMFLGLRLSEGISELDFFEQFNINIHLIYGKVLKKLEKEGMIRLNQDFVKLTNRGVDLSNYVFSEFLLEEEHKTVTTEEE
;
A
#
# COMPACT_ATOMS: atom_id res chain seq x y z
N GLY A 1 -19.31 10.32 -15.45
CA GLY A 1 -19.52 9.34 -14.71
C GLY A 1 -18.65 8.93 -13.54
N VAL A 2 -18.54 9.75 -12.47
CA VAL A 2 -17.93 9.28 -11.21
C VAL A 2 -18.91 8.31 -10.56
N ASN A 3 -18.45 7.10 -10.22
CA ASN A 3 -19.28 6.04 -9.64
C ASN A 3 -18.72 5.50 -8.30
N ARG A 4 -17.57 5.98 -7.86
CA ARG A 4 -16.94 5.64 -6.59
C ARG A 4 -16.40 6.91 -5.92
N ILE A 5 -16.61 7.01 -4.61
CA ILE A 5 -16.09 8.11 -3.79
C ILE A 5 -15.29 7.54 -2.62
N SER A 6 -14.23 8.25 -2.21
CA SER A 6 -13.39 7.87 -1.06
C SER A 6 -13.40 9.00 -0.03
N PHE A 7 -13.62 8.65 1.24
CA PHE A 7 -13.60 9.58 2.36
C PHE A 7 -12.42 9.28 3.29
N GLY A 8 -11.58 10.26 3.50
CA GLY A 8 -10.49 10.19 4.47
C GLY A 8 -10.99 10.47 5.89
N LEU A 9 -11.66 9.51 6.53
CA LEU A 9 -12.10 9.63 7.92
C LEU A 9 -10.93 9.59 8.89
N GLN A 10 -10.03 8.64 8.71
CA GLN A 10 -8.84 8.34 9.51
C GLN A 10 -9.16 7.77 10.90
N SER A 11 -10.01 8.38 11.68
CA SER A 11 -10.51 7.94 12.99
C SER A 11 -11.92 8.47 13.27
N SER A 12 -12.70 7.74 14.05
CA SER A 12 -13.98 8.24 14.59
C SER A 12 -13.82 8.97 15.92
N ASN A 13 -12.59 9.13 16.41
CA ASN A 13 -12.27 9.84 17.65
C ASN A 13 -11.78 11.25 17.32
N ASP A 14 -12.55 12.27 17.74
CA ASP A 14 -12.23 13.67 17.42
C ASP A 14 -10.91 14.15 18.04
N ILE A 15 -10.44 13.53 19.14
CA ILE A 15 -9.13 13.85 19.74
C ILE A 15 -8.01 13.35 18.81
N GLU A 16 -8.16 12.15 18.25
CA GLU A 16 -7.20 11.59 17.29
C GLU A 16 -7.19 12.42 15.99
N LEU A 17 -8.36 12.80 15.47
CA LEU A 17 -8.49 13.69 14.31
C LEU A 17 -7.79 15.04 14.53
N LYS A 18 -7.98 15.64 15.70
CA LYS A 18 -7.33 16.90 16.06
C LYS A 18 -5.81 16.76 16.12
N ARG A 19 -5.29 15.66 16.67
CA ARG A 19 -3.84 15.36 16.69
C ARG A 19 -3.26 15.23 15.29
N LEU A 20 -4.03 14.64 14.36
CA LEU A 20 -3.67 14.54 12.93
C LEU A 20 -3.77 15.88 12.18
N GLY A 21 -4.19 16.96 12.82
CA GLY A 21 -4.41 18.24 12.17
C GLY A 21 -5.60 18.27 11.22
N ARG A 22 -6.57 17.33 11.38
CA ARG A 22 -7.76 17.31 10.53
C ARG A 22 -8.73 18.43 10.90
N ILE A 23 -9.28 19.07 9.87
CA ILE A 23 -10.23 20.19 10.02
C ILE A 23 -11.67 19.67 10.25
N HIS A 24 -11.98 18.42 9.89
CA HIS A 24 -13.26 17.79 10.12
C HIS A 24 -13.26 17.01 11.44
N ASN A 25 -14.44 16.77 11.97
CA ASN A 25 -14.71 15.83 13.05
C ASN A 25 -15.61 14.69 12.56
N TYR A 26 -15.89 13.72 13.42
CA TYR A 26 -16.71 12.56 13.06
C TYR A 26 -18.14 12.95 12.63
N ALA A 27 -18.75 13.96 13.25
CA ALA A 27 -20.10 14.42 12.88
C ALA A 27 -20.15 14.99 11.45
N VAL A 28 -19.17 15.82 11.07
CA VAL A 28 -19.04 16.37 9.71
C VAL A 28 -18.81 15.26 8.68
N PHE A 29 -18.02 14.25 9.03
CA PHE A 29 -17.85 13.08 8.18
C PHE A 29 -19.16 12.33 7.96
N LEU A 30 -19.94 12.08 9.03
CA LEU A 30 -21.24 11.39 8.93
C LEU A 30 -22.21 12.12 8.02
N GLU A 31 -22.28 13.45 8.12
CA GLU A 31 -23.10 14.27 7.25
C GLU A 31 -22.66 14.12 5.77
N SER A 32 -21.35 14.22 5.51
CA SER A 32 -20.80 14.06 4.17
C SER A 32 -21.06 12.66 3.60
N TYR A 33 -20.92 11.62 4.42
CA TYR A 33 -21.22 10.25 4.02
C TYR A 33 -22.70 10.07 3.67
N LYS A 34 -23.61 10.61 4.48
CA LYS A 34 -25.05 10.59 4.23
C LYS A 34 -25.41 11.30 2.92
N LEU A 35 -24.87 12.50 2.71
CA LEU A 35 -25.05 13.25 1.45
C LEU A 35 -24.58 12.46 0.23
N ALA A 36 -23.46 11.74 0.32
CA ALA A 36 -22.99 10.90 -0.78
C ALA A 36 -23.97 9.75 -1.07
N ARG A 37 -24.52 9.10 -0.03
CA ARG A 37 -25.55 8.06 -0.20
C ARG A 37 -26.83 8.63 -0.82
N GLU A 38 -27.31 9.79 -0.37
CA GLU A 38 -28.46 10.49 -0.93
C GLU A 38 -28.24 10.91 -2.39
N ALA A 39 -27.00 11.27 -2.74
CA ALA A 39 -26.60 11.55 -4.12
C ALA A 39 -26.49 10.30 -5.02
N GLY A 40 -26.74 9.10 -4.47
CA GLY A 40 -26.79 7.85 -5.22
C GLY A 40 -25.48 7.09 -5.33
N PHE A 41 -24.43 7.46 -4.58
CA PHE A 41 -23.20 6.67 -4.55
C PHE A 41 -23.42 5.33 -3.81
N THR A 42 -23.22 4.24 -4.54
CA THR A 42 -23.34 2.84 -4.05
C THR A 42 -21.97 2.17 -3.90
N ASN A 43 -20.88 2.88 -4.17
CA ASN A 43 -19.52 2.41 -3.99
C ASN A 43 -18.71 3.48 -3.25
N ILE A 44 -18.66 3.35 -1.93
CA ILE A 44 -17.99 4.29 -1.05
C ILE A 44 -16.84 3.58 -0.35
N ASN A 45 -15.68 4.23 -0.38
CA ASN A 45 -14.52 3.85 0.43
C ASN A 45 -14.38 4.78 1.63
N ILE A 46 -13.97 4.22 2.77
CA ILE A 46 -13.56 4.97 3.96
C ILE A 46 -12.10 4.61 4.29
N ASP A 47 -11.26 5.64 4.35
CA ASP A 47 -9.85 5.48 4.75
C ASP A 47 -9.72 5.63 6.26
N LEU A 48 -9.04 4.68 6.89
CA LEU A 48 -8.75 4.60 8.31
C LEU A 48 -7.26 4.52 8.57
N MET A 49 -6.83 5.12 9.67
CA MET A 49 -5.44 5.05 10.12
C MET A 49 -5.37 4.40 11.50
N SER A 50 -4.52 3.40 11.62
CA SER A 50 -4.10 2.81 12.90
C SER A 50 -2.75 3.39 13.34
N ALA A 51 -2.31 3.02 14.53
CA ALA A 51 -1.05 3.45 15.12
C ALA A 51 -0.90 4.97 15.27
N LEU A 52 -2.00 5.68 15.49
CA LEU A 52 -1.97 7.12 15.75
C LEU A 52 -1.38 7.43 17.14
N PRO A 53 -0.78 8.63 17.32
CA PRO A 53 -0.25 9.02 18.62
C PRO A 53 -1.31 8.96 19.73
N GLY A 54 -1.03 8.17 20.77
CA GLY A 54 -1.95 7.94 21.88
C GLY A 54 -3.19 7.11 21.55
N GLN A 55 -3.27 6.53 20.36
CA GLN A 55 -4.31 5.58 20.02
C GLN A 55 -4.13 4.27 20.78
N THR A 56 -5.21 3.74 21.27
CA THR A 56 -5.25 2.42 21.92
C THR A 56 -5.99 1.43 21.02
N ARG A 57 -5.77 0.13 21.24
CA ARG A 57 -6.59 -0.90 20.58
C ARG A 57 -8.08 -0.65 20.76
N GLN A 58 -8.51 -0.20 21.93
CA GLN A 58 -9.93 0.05 22.23
C GLN A 58 -10.48 1.21 21.40
N THR A 59 -9.78 2.35 21.31
CA THR A 59 -10.24 3.50 20.52
C THR A 59 -10.25 3.19 19.02
N TYR A 60 -9.28 2.41 18.56
CA TYR A 60 -9.24 1.94 17.18
C TYR A 60 -10.36 0.94 16.86
N GLN A 61 -10.65 -0.01 17.77
CA GLN A 61 -11.79 -0.92 17.65
C GLN A 61 -13.11 -0.16 17.53
N GLN A 62 -13.35 0.85 18.36
CA GLN A 62 -14.53 1.70 18.27
C GLN A 62 -14.67 2.40 16.90
N THR A 63 -13.53 2.77 16.30
CA THR A 63 -13.53 3.33 14.96
C THR A 63 -13.96 2.29 13.92
N LEU A 64 -13.44 1.07 13.98
CA LEU A 64 -13.83 -0.02 13.08
C LEU A 64 -15.31 -0.39 13.24
N GLU A 65 -15.82 -0.48 14.48
CA GLU A 65 -17.23 -0.76 14.77
C GLU A 65 -18.14 0.28 14.11
N LYS A 66 -17.90 1.57 14.37
CA LYS A 66 -18.70 2.67 13.79
C LYS A 66 -18.64 2.68 12.26
N VAL A 67 -17.50 2.35 11.67
CA VAL A 67 -17.37 2.31 10.20
C VAL A 67 -18.12 1.10 9.62
N CYS A 68 -18.05 -0.06 10.28
CA CYS A 68 -18.82 -1.23 9.84
C CYS A 68 -20.32 -1.02 9.95
N GLU A 69 -20.82 -0.29 10.97
CA GLU A 69 -22.23 0.11 11.08
C GLU A 69 -22.72 0.94 9.89
N LEU A 70 -21.86 1.80 9.31
CA LEU A 70 -22.15 2.56 8.09
C LEU A 70 -22.22 1.70 6.84
N SER A 71 -21.67 0.48 6.92
CA SER A 71 -21.70 -0.52 5.87
C SER A 71 -21.18 -0.03 4.50
N PRO A 72 -19.99 0.63 4.42
CA PRO A 72 -19.40 1.00 3.13
C PRO A 72 -19.08 -0.25 2.29
N GLU A 73 -18.81 -0.08 1.03
CA GLU A 73 -18.42 -1.19 0.15
C GLU A 73 -16.92 -1.52 0.25
N HIS A 74 -16.13 -0.54 0.68
CA HIS A 74 -14.69 -0.64 0.72
C HIS A 74 -14.12 0.09 1.95
N ILE A 75 -13.06 -0.43 2.54
CA ILE A 75 -12.32 0.16 3.66
C ILE A 75 -10.84 0.06 3.34
N SER A 76 -10.14 1.21 3.39
CA SER A 76 -8.68 1.26 3.41
C SER A 76 -8.25 1.42 4.87
N ALA A 77 -7.44 0.51 5.39
CA ALA A 77 -6.93 0.58 6.75
C ALA A 77 -5.42 0.36 6.76
N TYR A 78 -4.68 1.37 7.17
CA TYR A 78 -3.22 1.38 7.15
C TYR A 78 -2.66 2.05 8.40
N SER A 79 -1.45 1.65 8.79
CA SER A 79 -0.74 2.27 9.90
C SER A 79 -0.21 3.65 9.50
N LEU A 80 -0.15 4.55 10.48
CA LEU A 80 0.49 5.85 10.30
C LEU A 80 1.98 5.65 10.00
N ILE A 81 2.43 6.22 8.88
CA ILE A 81 3.85 6.35 8.56
C ILE A 81 4.22 7.83 8.74
N ILE A 82 5.23 8.09 9.55
CA ILE A 82 5.72 9.45 9.78
C ILE A 82 6.88 9.72 8.82
N GLU A 83 6.61 10.55 7.83
CA GLU A 83 7.61 10.91 6.81
C GLU A 83 8.49 12.06 7.29
N GLU A 84 9.80 11.96 7.03
CA GLU A 84 10.76 13.03 7.28
C GLU A 84 10.37 14.32 6.54
N ASN A 85 10.81 15.44 7.08
CA ASN A 85 10.51 16.79 6.55
C ASN A 85 9.02 17.18 6.61
N THR A 86 8.25 16.56 7.50
CA THR A 86 6.87 16.96 7.80
C THR A 86 6.79 17.58 9.20
N PRO A 87 5.85 18.53 9.46
CA PRO A 87 5.63 19.05 10.82
C PRO A 87 5.30 17.93 11.84
N PHE A 88 4.71 16.85 11.36
CA PHE A 88 4.37 15.68 12.18
C PHE A 88 5.62 14.90 12.60
N TYR A 89 6.61 14.79 11.71
CA TYR A 89 7.90 14.21 12.05
C TYR A 89 8.63 15.05 13.09
N GLU A 90 8.64 16.39 12.95
CA GLU A 90 9.27 17.26 13.95
C GLU A 90 8.67 17.07 15.35
N GLN A 91 7.35 16.88 15.41
CA GLN A 91 6.64 16.67 16.67
C GLN A 91 6.94 15.32 17.34
N TYR A 92 7.14 14.25 16.56
CA TYR A 92 7.32 12.88 17.05
C TYR A 92 8.70 12.28 16.73
N ALA A 93 9.67 13.08 16.32
CA ALA A 93 11.01 12.63 15.93
C ALA A 93 11.69 11.74 17.00
N GLN A 94 11.51 12.07 18.28
CA GLN A 94 12.09 11.27 19.38
C GLN A 94 11.48 9.87 19.45
N ASP A 95 10.18 9.75 19.25
CA ASP A 95 9.48 8.47 19.25
C ASP A 95 9.86 7.64 18.03
N VAL A 96 9.98 8.25 16.84
CA VAL A 96 10.49 7.58 15.64
C VAL A 96 11.90 7.02 15.88
N GLN A 97 12.78 7.82 16.50
CA GLN A 97 14.14 7.35 16.83
C GLN A 97 14.14 6.22 17.85
N LYS A 98 13.22 6.22 18.83
CA LYS A 98 13.06 5.11 19.78
C LYS A 98 12.57 3.84 19.06
N GLN A 99 11.59 3.94 18.15
CA GLN A 99 11.12 2.81 17.35
C GLN A 99 12.26 2.19 16.54
N ILE A 100 13.08 3.00 15.85
CA ILE A 100 14.24 2.51 15.08
C ILE A 100 15.24 1.76 15.97
N LYS A 101 15.40 2.17 17.24
CA LYS A 101 16.29 1.50 18.20
C LYS A 101 15.65 0.31 18.92
N GLY A 102 14.38 0.00 18.66
CA GLY A 102 13.62 -1.01 19.40
C GLY A 102 13.29 -0.58 20.84
N GLU A 103 13.36 0.72 21.13
CA GLU A 103 12.98 1.30 22.41
C GLU A 103 11.49 1.65 22.42
N ARG A 104 10.88 1.69 23.62
CA ARG A 104 9.46 2.02 23.74
C ARG A 104 9.21 3.51 23.49
N PRO A 105 8.37 3.88 22.49
CA PRO A 105 7.95 5.25 22.26
C PRO A 105 7.10 5.79 23.42
N GLU A 106 6.97 7.10 23.50
CA GLU A 106 6.14 7.76 24.52
C GLU A 106 4.70 7.96 24.04
N PHE A 107 4.54 8.46 22.82
CA PHE A 107 3.26 8.83 22.23
C PHE A 107 2.81 7.89 21.11
N LEU A 108 3.75 7.36 20.33
CA LEU A 108 3.46 6.40 19.27
C LEU A 108 3.29 5.00 19.87
N PRO A 109 2.44 4.15 19.29
CA PRO A 109 2.42 2.74 19.62
C PRO A 109 3.79 2.09 19.35
N ASP A 110 4.14 1.10 20.15
CA ASP A 110 5.27 0.23 19.84
C ASP A 110 4.92 -0.75 18.70
N GLU A 111 5.93 -1.38 18.14
CA GLU A 111 5.79 -2.28 16.98
C GLU A 111 4.83 -3.45 17.27
N ASP A 112 4.84 -3.99 18.48
CA ASP A 112 3.93 -5.08 18.86
C ASP A 112 2.49 -4.61 18.92
N THR A 113 2.25 -3.42 19.44
CA THR A 113 0.90 -2.80 19.46
C THR A 113 0.40 -2.52 18.05
N GLU A 114 1.25 -1.99 17.17
CA GLU A 114 0.91 -1.76 15.77
C GLU A 114 0.56 -3.07 15.06
N ARG A 115 1.37 -4.10 15.23
CA ARG A 115 1.12 -5.45 14.69
C ARG A 115 -0.20 -6.03 15.20
N MET A 116 -0.46 -5.92 16.50
CA MET A 116 -1.74 -6.36 17.06
C MET A 116 -2.94 -5.61 16.47
N MET A 117 -2.83 -4.29 16.26
CA MET A 117 -3.89 -3.51 15.60
C MET A 117 -4.12 -3.99 14.17
N TYR A 118 -3.06 -4.25 13.42
CA TYR A 118 -3.16 -4.74 12.05
C TYR A 118 -3.83 -6.13 11.97
N GLN A 119 -3.40 -7.07 12.81
CA GLN A 119 -3.99 -8.42 12.87
C GLN A 119 -5.46 -8.36 13.29
N PHE A 120 -5.76 -7.57 14.32
CA PHE A 120 -7.14 -7.33 14.76
C PHE A 120 -8.01 -6.76 13.63
N THR A 121 -7.48 -5.81 12.84
CA THR A 121 -8.19 -5.23 11.70
C THR A 121 -8.59 -6.30 10.69
N GLN A 122 -7.69 -7.22 10.36
CA GLN A 122 -7.97 -8.28 9.39
C GLN A 122 -9.09 -9.21 9.88
N GLU A 123 -9.01 -9.64 11.14
CA GLU A 123 -10.00 -10.54 11.73
C GLU A 123 -11.36 -9.85 11.85
N PHE A 124 -11.38 -8.66 12.43
CA PHE A 124 -12.61 -7.89 12.65
C PHE A 124 -13.33 -7.56 11.34
N LEU A 125 -12.62 -7.05 10.33
CA LEU A 125 -13.19 -6.71 9.03
C LEU A 125 -13.70 -7.96 8.30
N LYS A 126 -12.97 -9.08 8.38
CA LYS A 126 -13.41 -10.36 7.81
C LYS A 126 -14.73 -10.85 8.43
N GLU A 127 -14.86 -10.77 9.75
CA GLU A 127 -16.10 -11.13 10.47
C GLU A 127 -17.27 -10.22 10.07
N ASN A 128 -17.00 -8.98 9.67
CA ASN A 128 -17.98 -8.02 9.16
C ASN A 128 -18.18 -8.04 7.64
N GLY A 129 -17.66 -9.07 6.94
CA GLY A 129 -17.90 -9.29 5.51
C GLY A 129 -16.99 -8.50 4.56
N TYR A 130 -15.89 -7.95 5.07
CA TYR A 130 -14.85 -7.29 4.28
C TYR A 130 -13.65 -8.19 4.13
N TYR A 131 -13.28 -8.50 2.90
CA TYR A 131 -12.15 -9.37 2.61
C TYR A 131 -10.95 -8.56 2.16
N ARG A 132 -9.81 -8.81 2.78
CA ARG A 132 -8.55 -8.21 2.37
C ARG A 132 -8.16 -8.72 0.98
N TYR A 133 -7.98 -7.83 0.01
CA TYR A 133 -7.53 -8.18 -1.33
C TYR A 133 -6.10 -7.71 -1.63
N GLU A 134 -5.56 -6.79 -0.83
CA GLU A 134 -4.15 -6.38 -0.81
C GLU A 134 -3.77 -5.91 0.62
N ILE A 135 -2.54 -5.48 0.85
CA ILE A 135 -1.98 -5.25 2.19
C ILE A 135 -2.86 -4.35 3.07
N SER A 136 -3.38 -3.26 2.52
CA SER A 136 -4.06 -2.20 3.27
C SER A 136 -5.54 -2.03 2.91
N ASN A 137 -6.06 -2.79 1.94
CA ASN A 137 -7.39 -2.58 1.42
C ASN A 137 -8.30 -3.81 1.58
N TYR A 138 -9.51 -3.53 2.03
CA TYR A 138 -10.56 -4.50 2.32
C TYR A 138 -11.84 -4.11 1.57
N ALA A 139 -12.55 -5.08 1.04
CA ALA A 139 -13.77 -4.84 0.30
C ALA A 139 -14.81 -5.92 0.53
N LYS A 140 -16.08 -5.58 0.38
CA LYS A 140 -17.12 -6.56 0.12
C LYS A 140 -16.84 -7.21 -1.25
N LYS A 141 -17.27 -8.44 -1.44
CA LYS A 141 -17.03 -9.20 -2.68
C LYS A 141 -17.53 -8.41 -3.91
N GLY A 142 -16.63 -8.19 -4.88
CA GLY A 142 -16.91 -7.46 -6.13
C GLY A 142 -16.72 -5.94 -6.05
N TYR A 143 -16.28 -5.42 -4.89
CA TYR A 143 -16.00 -3.98 -4.69
C TYR A 143 -14.51 -3.66 -4.54
N GLU A 144 -13.63 -4.63 -4.85
CA GLU A 144 -12.18 -4.40 -4.89
C GLU A 144 -11.86 -3.25 -5.85
N CYS A 145 -10.99 -2.33 -5.42
CA CYS A 145 -10.64 -1.17 -6.23
C CYS A 145 -9.82 -1.59 -7.45
N ARG A 146 -10.44 -1.54 -8.64
CA ARG A 146 -9.79 -1.90 -9.91
C ARG A 146 -8.57 -1.04 -10.21
N HIS A 147 -8.60 0.22 -9.81
CA HIS A 147 -7.49 1.15 -9.98
C HIS A 147 -6.27 0.70 -9.15
N ASN A 148 -6.47 0.40 -7.86
CA ASN A 148 -5.40 -0.11 -7.00
C ASN A 148 -4.84 -1.45 -7.52
N LYS A 149 -5.73 -2.39 -7.88
CA LYS A 149 -5.31 -3.67 -8.49
C LYS A 149 -4.52 -3.45 -9.78
N GLY A 150 -4.88 -2.42 -10.56
CA GLY A 150 -4.14 -2.06 -11.78
C GLY A 150 -2.69 -1.72 -11.50
N TYR A 151 -2.40 -0.97 -10.46
CA TYR A 151 -1.02 -0.69 -10.04
C TYR A 151 -0.27 -1.95 -9.63
N TRP A 152 -0.89 -2.80 -8.82
CA TRP A 152 -0.28 -4.03 -8.31
C TRP A 152 -0.06 -5.11 -9.39
N THR A 153 -0.75 -5.00 -10.52
CA THR A 153 -0.60 -5.90 -11.68
C THR A 153 0.13 -5.27 -12.85
N GLY A 154 0.81 -4.14 -12.65
CA GLY A 154 1.62 -3.48 -13.68
C GLY A 154 0.84 -3.01 -14.92
N LYS A 155 -0.48 -2.74 -14.80
CA LYS A 155 -1.29 -2.24 -15.92
C LYS A 155 -0.91 -0.82 -16.29
N ASN A 156 -0.96 -0.53 -17.59
CA ASN A 156 -0.79 0.83 -18.10
C ASN A 156 -1.80 1.79 -17.49
N TYR A 157 -1.34 2.98 -17.13
CA TYR A 157 -2.18 4.08 -16.65
C TYR A 157 -1.63 5.42 -17.10
N ILE A 158 -2.50 6.42 -17.17
CA ILE A 158 -2.13 7.80 -17.49
C ILE A 158 -2.51 8.70 -16.32
N GLY A 159 -1.52 9.44 -15.83
CA GLY A 159 -1.69 10.44 -14.79
C GLY A 159 -1.99 11.82 -15.37
N PHE A 160 -2.97 12.50 -14.80
CA PHE A 160 -3.35 13.87 -15.16
C PHE A 160 -3.06 14.83 -14.01
N GLY A 161 -2.51 15.97 -14.35
CA GLY A 161 -2.19 17.05 -13.41
C GLY A 161 -0.71 17.10 -13.02
N LEU A 162 -0.38 18.05 -12.14
CA LEU A 162 0.98 18.29 -11.68
C LEU A 162 1.53 17.11 -10.90
N GLY A 163 2.76 16.70 -11.24
CA GLY A 163 3.46 15.61 -10.55
C GLY A 163 2.82 14.24 -10.72
N ALA A 164 1.72 14.12 -11.49
CA ALA A 164 1.07 12.83 -11.72
C ALA A 164 1.95 11.90 -12.55
N SER A 165 1.97 10.62 -12.15
CA SER A 165 2.75 9.60 -12.83
C SER A 165 1.90 8.81 -13.82
N SER A 166 2.54 8.33 -14.90
CA SER A 166 1.98 7.41 -15.88
C SER A 166 2.91 6.22 -16.03
N LEU A 167 2.36 5.07 -16.41
CA LEU A 167 3.11 3.91 -16.86
C LEU A 167 2.55 3.49 -18.22
N LEU A 168 3.37 3.56 -19.25
CA LEU A 168 3.02 3.17 -20.61
C LEU A 168 4.03 2.14 -21.12
N VAL A 169 3.58 0.90 -21.19
CA VAL A 169 4.42 -0.26 -21.56
C VAL A 169 5.58 -0.43 -20.57
N ASP A 170 6.73 0.11 -20.90
CA ASP A 170 7.98 0.06 -20.12
C ASP A 170 8.46 1.43 -19.65
N THR A 171 7.68 2.48 -19.93
CA THR A 171 8.12 3.85 -19.65
C THR A 171 7.27 4.47 -18.54
N ARG A 172 7.92 4.83 -17.44
CA ARG A 172 7.32 5.65 -16.38
C ARG A 172 7.56 7.11 -16.67
N ILE A 173 6.50 7.90 -16.64
CA ILE A 173 6.52 9.32 -16.92
C ILE A 173 5.93 10.04 -15.71
N LYS A 174 6.61 11.08 -15.20
CA LYS A 174 6.09 11.95 -14.15
C LYS A 174 5.90 13.35 -14.72
N ASN A 175 4.69 13.86 -14.66
CA ASN A 175 4.38 15.20 -15.11
C ASN A 175 5.18 16.27 -14.32
N PRO A 176 5.48 17.44 -14.94
CA PRO A 176 6.11 18.53 -14.22
C PRO A 176 5.33 18.93 -12.95
N VAL A 177 6.06 19.27 -11.90
CA VAL A 177 5.47 19.77 -10.64
C VAL A 177 5.19 21.28 -10.68
N ILE A 178 5.74 22.00 -11.66
CA ILE A 178 5.57 23.44 -11.85
C ILE A 178 4.44 23.67 -12.85
N MET A 179 3.44 24.49 -12.44
CA MET A 179 2.22 24.75 -13.25
C MET A 179 2.56 25.31 -14.63
N GLU A 180 3.52 26.21 -14.74
CA GLU A 180 3.90 26.83 -16.01
C GLU A 180 4.50 25.77 -16.98
N ALA A 181 5.38 24.92 -16.49
CA ALA A 181 5.94 23.83 -17.27
C ALA A 181 4.87 22.84 -17.75
N TYR A 182 3.92 22.50 -16.87
CA TYR A 182 2.79 21.62 -17.21
C TYR A 182 1.87 22.22 -18.27
N LYS A 183 1.49 23.51 -18.15
CA LYS A 183 0.69 24.24 -19.15
C LYS A 183 1.39 24.29 -20.50
N ASN A 184 2.70 24.50 -20.50
CA ASN A 184 3.51 24.55 -21.70
C ASN A 184 3.83 23.15 -22.28
N LYS A 185 3.23 22.09 -21.72
CA LYS A 185 3.41 20.69 -22.16
C LYS A 185 4.89 20.26 -22.19
N GLN A 186 5.71 20.80 -21.28
CA GLN A 186 7.08 20.34 -21.13
C GLN A 186 7.07 18.88 -20.67
N LEU A 187 8.00 18.09 -21.18
CA LEU A 187 8.18 16.72 -20.72
C LEU A 187 8.69 16.74 -19.28
N GLY A 188 8.07 15.92 -18.45
CA GLY A 188 8.56 15.66 -17.10
C GLY A 188 9.66 14.59 -17.07
N GLU A 189 9.93 14.07 -15.90
CA GLU A 189 10.88 12.96 -15.73
C GLU A 189 10.39 11.71 -16.48
N GLN A 190 11.30 11.04 -17.17
CA GLN A 190 11.03 9.79 -17.86
C GLN A 190 12.05 8.74 -17.43
N GLN A 191 11.56 7.55 -17.14
CA GLN A 191 12.37 6.38 -16.79
C GLN A 191 11.91 5.21 -17.66
N ILE A 192 12.81 4.68 -18.47
CA ILE A 192 12.58 3.43 -19.19
C ILE A 192 12.93 2.30 -18.21
N LEU A 193 11.95 1.47 -17.90
CA LEU A 193 12.13 0.30 -17.06
C LEU A 193 12.83 -0.79 -17.86
N THR A 194 14.00 -1.19 -17.41
CA THR A 194 14.71 -2.35 -17.97
C THR A 194 13.90 -3.62 -17.72
N ARG A 195 14.24 -4.69 -18.41
CA ARG A 195 13.62 -6.00 -18.14
C ARG A 195 13.83 -6.45 -16.70
N LYS A 196 14.97 -6.11 -16.11
CA LYS A 196 15.27 -6.33 -14.69
C LYS A 196 14.27 -5.60 -13.82
N ASP A 197 14.10 -4.27 -14.01
CA ASP A 197 13.18 -3.44 -13.24
C ASP A 197 11.75 -3.98 -13.33
N GLN A 198 11.31 -4.40 -14.53
CA GLN A 198 9.98 -4.95 -14.75
C GLN A 198 9.78 -6.28 -14.01
N MET A 199 10.80 -7.18 -13.97
CA MET A 199 10.72 -8.41 -13.20
C MET A 199 10.68 -8.15 -11.69
N GLU A 200 11.48 -7.21 -11.18
CA GLU A 200 11.47 -6.78 -9.78
C GLU A 200 10.12 -6.21 -9.39
N GLU A 201 9.58 -5.29 -10.20
CA GLU A 201 8.26 -4.69 -9.98
C GLU A 201 7.14 -5.74 -10.03
N PHE A 202 7.20 -6.69 -10.93
CA PHE A 202 6.24 -7.80 -10.98
C PHE A 202 6.19 -8.55 -9.64
N MET A 203 7.36 -8.80 -9.04
CA MET A 203 7.44 -9.51 -7.77
C MET A 203 6.91 -8.66 -6.62
N PHE A 204 7.48 -7.49 -6.38
CA PHE A 204 7.13 -6.74 -5.17
C PHE A 204 5.77 -6.03 -5.25
N LEU A 205 5.29 -5.64 -6.44
CA LEU A 205 3.93 -5.12 -6.61
C LEU A 205 2.89 -6.23 -6.54
N GLY A 206 3.11 -7.34 -7.25
CA GLY A 206 2.17 -8.45 -7.29
C GLY A 206 2.01 -9.15 -5.96
N LEU A 207 3.08 -9.30 -5.16
CA LEU A 207 3.02 -9.87 -3.82
C LEU A 207 2.23 -9.03 -2.81
N ARG A 208 1.91 -7.77 -3.11
CA ARG A 208 0.97 -6.99 -2.30
C ARG A 208 -0.45 -7.56 -2.33
N LEU A 209 -0.82 -8.22 -3.43
CA LEU A 209 -2.13 -8.86 -3.56
C LEU A 209 -2.27 -10.07 -2.65
N SER A 210 -3.43 -10.24 -2.02
CA SER A 210 -3.72 -11.41 -1.18
C SER A 210 -3.78 -12.72 -1.98
N GLU A 211 -4.08 -12.63 -3.27
CA GLU A 211 -4.01 -13.75 -4.21
C GLU A 211 -2.57 -14.08 -4.64
N GLY A 212 -1.62 -13.14 -4.42
CA GLY A 212 -0.22 -13.29 -4.80
C GLY A 212 0.01 -13.14 -6.29
N ILE A 213 1.12 -13.68 -6.78
CA ILE A 213 1.52 -13.68 -8.20
C ILE A 213 1.39 -15.09 -8.79
N SER A 214 1.07 -15.15 -10.08
CA SER A 214 1.04 -16.38 -10.87
C SER A 214 2.40 -16.61 -11.53
N GLU A 215 2.94 -17.83 -11.43
CA GLU A 215 4.15 -18.23 -12.15
C GLU A 215 3.92 -18.25 -13.66
N LEU A 216 2.69 -18.58 -14.08
CA LEU A 216 2.31 -18.54 -15.47
C LEU A 216 2.30 -17.12 -16.03
N ASP A 217 1.71 -16.15 -15.29
CA ASP A 217 1.71 -14.73 -15.71
C ASP A 217 3.14 -14.19 -15.82
N PHE A 218 4.04 -14.59 -14.90
CA PHE A 218 5.45 -14.25 -14.98
C PHE A 218 6.09 -14.82 -16.26
N PHE A 219 5.83 -16.09 -16.56
CA PHE A 219 6.34 -16.74 -17.77
C PHE A 219 5.77 -16.09 -19.04
N GLU A 220 4.48 -15.82 -19.09
CA GLU A 220 3.85 -15.15 -20.24
C GLU A 220 4.43 -13.75 -20.49
N GLN A 221 4.69 -12.98 -19.43
CA GLN A 221 5.24 -11.63 -19.56
C GLN A 221 6.73 -11.62 -19.92
N PHE A 222 7.51 -12.53 -19.33
CA PHE A 222 8.97 -12.48 -19.45
C PHE A 222 9.58 -13.61 -20.29
N ASN A 223 8.82 -14.58 -20.73
CA ASN A 223 9.27 -15.77 -21.46
C ASN A 223 10.47 -16.48 -20.78
N ILE A 224 10.43 -16.54 -19.44
CA ILE A 224 11.43 -17.21 -18.61
C ILE A 224 10.77 -17.75 -17.33
N ASN A 225 11.23 -18.92 -16.89
CA ASN A 225 10.70 -19.50 -15.65
C ASN A 225 11.19 -18.71 -14.43
N ILE A 226 10.25 -18.35 -13.54
CA ILE A 226 10.52 -17.58 -12.33
C ILE A 226 11.59 -18.23 -11.44
N HIS A 227 11.65 -19.57 -11.39
CA HIS A 227 12.63 -20.29 -10.58
C HIS A 227 14.07 -20.19 -11.12
N LEU A 228 14.24 -19.85 -12.41
CA LEU A 228 15.58 -19.59 -12.96
C LEU A 228 16.15 -18.26 -12.45
N ILE A 229 15.29 -17.28 -12.20
CA ILE A 229 15.68 -15.95 -11.71
C ILE A 229 15.66 -15.91 -10.17
N TYR A 230 14.55 -16.29 -9.58
CA TYR A 230 14.27 -16.11 -8.15
C TYR A 230 14.29 -17.39 -7.31
N GLY A 231 14.69 -18.54 -7.89
CA GLY A 231 14.58 -19.84 -7.23
C GLY A 231 15.31 -19.93 -5.87
N LYS A 232 16.45 -19.23 -5.72
CA LYS A 232 17.17 -19.17 -4.41
C LYS A 232 16.39 -18.34 -3.39
N VAL A 233 15.86 -17.18 -3.81
CA VAL A 233 15.08 -16.26 -2.98
C VAL A 233 13.79 -16.91 -2.56
N LEU A 234 13.05 -17.54 -3.48
CA LEU A 234 11.80 -18.25 -3.21
C LEU A 234 12.01 -19.35 -2.16
N LYS A 235 13.04 -20.21 -2.31
CA LYS A 235 13.37 -21.25 -1.33
C LYS A 235 13.75 -20.67 0.04
N LYS A 236 14.51 -19.58 0.07
CA LYS A 236 14.87 -18.88 1.32
C LYS A 236 13.62 -18.37 2.04
N LEU A 237 12.81 -17.59 1.35
CA LEU A 237 11.62 -16.96 1.93
C LEU A 237 10.55 -17.98 2.35
N GLU A 238 10.40 -19.10 1.61
CA GLU A 238 9.52 -20.20 1.99
C GLU A 238 10.02 -20.89 3.27
N LYS A 239 11.32 -21.19 3.37
CA LYS A 239 11.94 -21.78 4.57
C LYS A 239 11.80 -20.86 5.79
N GLU A 240 11.88 -19.54 5.61
CA GLU A 240 11.67 -18.53 6.65
C GLU A 240 10.19 -18.36 7.01
N GLY A 241 9.26 -18.99 6.27
CA GLY A 241 7.83 -18.90 6.47
C GLY A 241 7.24 -17.55 6.05
N MET A 242 7.90 -16.81 5.16
CA MET A 242 7.46 -15.51 4.66
C MET A 242 6.51 -15.64 3.49
N ILE A 243 6.71 -16.63 2.63
CA ILE A 243 5.87 -16.92 1.48
C ILE A 243 5.38 -18.37 1.52
N ARG A 244 4.37 -18.65 0.72
CA ARG A 244 3.91 -20.00 0.39
C ARG A 244 3.94 -20.18 -1.12
N LEU A 245 4.50 -21.31 -1.55
CA LEU A 245 4.46 -21.77 -2.94
C LEU A 245 3.31 -22.76 -3.06
N ASN A 246 2.31 -22.45 -3.87
CA ASN A 246 1.16 -23.31 -4.16
C ASN A 246 1.09 -23.53 -5.67
N GLN A 247 1.40 -24.73 -6.12
CA GLN A 247 1.35 -25.20 -7.51
C GLN A 247 1.81 -24.15 -8.55
N ASP A 248 1.07 -23.06 -8.73
CA ASP A 248 1.34 -22.02 -9.73
C ASP A 248 1.36 -20.60 -9.14
N PHE A 249 1.35 -20.47 -7.81
CA PHE A 249 1.25 -19.17 -7.15
C PHE A 249 2.27 -18.98 -6.03
N VAL A 250 2.82 -17.77 -5.95
CA VAL A 250 3.63 -17.29 -4.84
C VAL A 250 2.83 -16.28 -4.04
N LYS A 251 2.62 -16.53 -2.74
CA LYS A 251 1.81 -15.67 -1.86
C LYS A 251 2.54 -15.35 -0.57
N LEU A 252 2.34 -14.14 -0.04
CA LEU A 252 2.77 -13.82 1.32
C LEU A 252 1.98 -14.65 2.35
N THR A 253 2.67 -15.08 3.40
CA THR A 253 2.03 -15.54 4.65
C THR A 253 1.64 -14.33 5.49
N ASN A 254 0.94 -14.51 6.63
CA ASN A 254 0.71 -13.41 7.56
C ASN A 254 2.04 -12.80 8.06
N ARG A 255 3.03 -13.65 8.37
CA ARG A 255 4.38 -13.21 8.74
C ARG A 255 5.07 -12.44 7.60
N GLY A 256 4.90 -12.90 6.36
CA GLY A 256 5.43 -12.21 5.18
C GLY A 256 4.77 -10.86 4.94
N VAL A 257 3.49 -10.70 5.29
CA VAL A 257 2.80 -9.41 5.24
C VAL A 257 3.34 -8.46 6.31
N ASP A 258 3.49 -8.93 7.55
CA ASP A 258 4.07 -8.14 8.65
C ASP A 258 5.49 -7.63 8.32
N LEU A 259 6.27 -8.42 7.58
CA LEU A 259 7.64 -8.11 7.17
C LEU A 259 7.75 -7.87 5.66
N SER A 260 6.71 -7.33 5.04
CA SER A 260 6.61 -7.21 3.58
C SER A 260 7.76 -6.41 2.94
N ASN A 261 8.25 -5.36 3.59
CA ASN A 261 9.39 -4.59 3.07
C ASN A 261 10.67 -5.45 2.99
N TYR A 262 10.92 -6.31 3.98
CA TYR A 262 12.00 -7.27 3.92
C TYR A 262 11.80 -8.25 2.77
N VAL A 263 10.61 -8.83 2.65
CA VAL A 263 10.32 -9.77 1.55
C VAL A 263 10.50 -9.10 0.19
N PHE A 264 10.01 -7.88 0.02
CA PHE A 264 10.12 -7.15 -1.25
C PHE A 264 11.57 -6.82 -1.61
N SER A 265 12.41 -6.45 -0.64
CA SER A 265 13.82 -6.17 -0.89
C SER A 265 14.62 -7.39 -1.36
N GLU A 266 14.22 -8.60 -0.97
CA GLU A 266 14.87 -9.84 -1.41
C GLU A 266 14.68 -10.15 -2.91
N PHE A 267 13.69 -9.51 -3.55
CA PHE A 267 13.44 -9.66 -4.99
C PHE A 267 14.18 -8.63 -5.85
N LEU A 268 14.96 -7.72 -5.24
CA LEU A 268 15.82 -6.83 -5.99
C LEU A 268 17.03 -7.61 -6.52
N LEU A 269 17.25 -7.54 -7.82
CA LEU A 269 18.35 -8.24 -8.49
C LEU A 269 19.62 -7.37 -8.44
N GLU A 270 20.75 -7.97 -8.13
CA GLU A 270 22.03 -7.27 -8.18
C GLU A 270 22.30 -6.76 -9.60
N GLU A 271 22.96 -5.61 -9.72
CA GLU A 271 23.48 -5.15 -11.01
C GLU A 271 24.59 -6.11 -11.44
N GLU A 272 24.47 -6.70 -12.63
CA GLU A 272 25.58 -7.37 -13.25
C GLU A 272 26.70 -6.34 -13.46
N HIS A 273 27.74 -6.38 -12.64
CA HIS A 273 28.97 -5.68 -12.93
C HIS A 273 29.47 -6.20 -14.26
N LYS A 274 29.27 -5.45 -15.34
CA LYS A 274 30.01 -5.65 -16.59
C LYS A 274 31.46 -5.45 -16.23
N THR A 275 32.16 -6.55 -15.95
CA THR A 275 33.61 -6.61 -16.07
C THR A 275 33.92 -6.33 -17.53
N VAL A 276 34.24 -5.08 -17.82
CA VAL A 276 34.90 -4.72 -19.08
C VAL A 276 36.29 -5.32 -18.98
N THR A 277 36.43 -6.53 -19.48
CA THR A 277 37.74 -7.04 -19.88
C THR A 277 38.14 -6.21 -21.09
N THR A 278 38.90 -5.15 -20.86
CA THR A 278 39.78 -4.56 -21.88
C THR A 278 40.84 -5.62 -22.17
N GLU A 279 40.62 -6.42 -23.19
CA GLU A 279 41.73 -7.10 -23.88
C GLU A 279 42.48 -6.01 -24.62
N GLU A 280 43.65 -5.66 -24.09
CA GLU A 280 44.69 -4.93 -24.82
C GLU A 280 45.26 -5.88 -25.88
N GLU A 281 45.15 -5.48 -27.15
CA GLU A 281 46.09 -5.80 -28.21
C GLU A 281 46.64 -4.51 -28.84
#